data_985a931934b094baceff31776b7c7f56
#
_entry.id   985a931934b094baceff31776b7c7f56
#
_cell.length_a   1.000
_cell.length_b   1.000
_cell.length_c   1.000
_cell.angle_alpha   90.00
_cell.angle_beta   90.00
_cell.angle_gamma   90.00
#
_symmetry.space_group_name_H-M   'P 1'
#
loop_
_entity.id
_entity.type
_entity.pdbx_description
1 polymer ?
#
loop_
_entity_poly.entity_id
_entity_poly.type
_entity_poly.pdbx_seq_one_letter_code
_entity_poly.pdbx_strand_id
1 'polypeptide(L)'
;MERREFLTTLAALQIAAKLDAQTSNGMIYRNLGTTGERVSALGLGGYHMAVPREESESIRIVRSAVDRGITFLDNSWDYHDGGSEIRMGKALKDGYRKRVFLMTKYNGRTRQMAAKQIDESLRRLQVETIDLIQFHENIRMEDPDRFFAPGGALEAVLAAKKAGKVRYIGFTGHKDPAVHLRMLDVAAQHKFHFDACQMPLNVLDYHFRSFTHQVVPRLVKEGIAVLGMKPLAIGNVLKAGVATPIECLHYALNLPTSVVINGCDSMERLDQAFEAVRTFKPLSEAQLQAIVAKTRDAAMTGNFEPFKTTDQFDGTAQHPEWMA
;
A
#
# COMPACT_ATOMS: atom_id res chain seq x y z
N MET A 1 -21.41 8.73 11.51
CA MET A 1 -21.67 9.27 10.15
C MET A 1 -22.75 8.40 9.53
N GLU A 2 -23.87 8.98 9.17
CA GLU A 2 -24.97 8.24 8.56
C GLU A 2 -24.59 7.74 7.15
N ARG A 3 -25.17 6.58 6.74
CA ARG A 3 -24.90 5.94 5.43
C ARG A 3 -24.99 6.91 4.25
N ARG A 4 -25.94 7.88 4.33
CA ARG A 4 -26.19 8.88 3.30
C ARG A 4 -25.08 9.94 3.22
N GLU A 5 -24.58 10.41 4.36
CA GLU A 5 -23.45 11.36 4.47
C GLU A 5 -22.15 10.75 3.93
N PHE A 6 -21.90 9.48 4.24
CA PHE A 6 -20.73 8.78 3.74
C PHE A 6 -20.73 8.66 2.20
N LEU A 7 -21.85 8.26 1.62
CA LEU A 7 -21.97 8.11 0.15
C LEU A 7 -21.80 9.48 -0.55
N THR A 8 -22.34 10.54 0.03
CA THR A 8 -22.16 11.91 -0.50
C THR A 8 -20.70 12.35 -0.38
N THR A 9 -20.04 12.04 0.73
CA THR A 9 -18.62 12.35 0.95
C THR A 9 -17.73 11.54 0.03
N LEU A 10 -17.99 10.23 -0.13
CA LEU A 10 -17.24 9.36 -1.05
C LEU A 10 -17.40 9.81 -2.50
N ALA A 11 -18.62 10.20 -2.92
CA ALA A 11 -18.88 10.73 -4.25
C ALA A 11 -18.13 12.05 -4.51
N ALA A 12 -18.08 12.95 -3.53
CA ALA A 12 -17.33 14.20 -3.64
C ALA A 12 -15.81 13.95 -3.71
N LEU A 13 -15.29 13.00 -2.91
CA LEU A 13 -13.89 12.60 -2.92
C LEU A 13 -13.48 11.91 -4.24
N GLN A 14 -14.40 11.14 -4.82
CA GLN A 14 -14.21 10.51 -6.14
C GLN A 14 -14.14 11.53 -7.27
N ILE A 15 -14.92 12.61 -7.20
CA ILE A 15 -14.90 13.68 -8.20
C ILE A 15 -13.53 14.38 -8.16
N ALA A 16 -13.00 14.69 -6.98
CA ALA A 16 -11.67 15.31 -6.85
C ALA A 16 -10.56 14.38 -7.38
N ALA A 17 -10.59 13.09 -7.07
CA ALA A 17 -9.61 12.12 -7.57
C ALA A 17 -9.70 11.89 -9.10
N LYS A 18 -10.89 12.06 -9.69
CA LYS A 18 -11.10 11.96 -11.14
C LYS A 18 -10.51 13.13 -11.92
N LEU A 19 -10.54 14.34 -11.36
CA LEU A 19 -10.05 15.56 -12.02
C LEU A 19 -8.52 15.55 -12.21
N ASP A 20 -7.79 14.79 -11.39
CA ASP A 20 -6.32 14.69 -11.43
C ASP A 20 -5.78 13.46 -12.18
N ALA A 21 -6.65 12.57 -12.63
CA ALA A 21 -6.23 11.37 -13.34
C ALA A 21 -5.91 11.67 -14.81
N GLN A 22 -4.71 11.29 -15.27
CA GLN A 22 -4.34 11.32 -16.69
C GLN A 22 -4.08 9.91 -17.18
N THR A 23 -4.47 9.63 -18.41
CA THR A 23 -4.20 8.34 -19.07
C THR A 23 -3.13 8.52 -20.12
N SER A 24 -2.11 7.68 -20.09
CA SER A 24 -1.07 7.60 -21.11
C SER A 24 -0.79 6.14 -21.41
N ASN A 25 -0.80 5.77 -22.69
CA ASN A 25 -0.59 4.38 -23.15
C ASN A 25 -1.43 3.32 -22.41
N GLY A 26 -2.69 3.67 -22.08
CA GLY A 26 -3.60 2.78 -21.35
C GLY A 26 -3.36 2.67 -19.85
N MET A 27 -2.35 3.34 -19.28
CA MET A 27 -2.11 3.43 -17.85
C MET A 27 -2.69 4.74 -17.29
N ILE A 28 -3.34 4.64 -16.14
CA ILE A 28 -3.86 5.79 -15.39
C ILE A 28 -2.78 6.27 -14.42
N TYR A 29 -2.52 7.58 -14.40
CA TYR A 29 -1.60 8.22 -13.45
C TYR A 29 -2.35 9.16 -12.52
N ARG A 30 -1.94 9.21 -11.26
CA ARG A 30 -2.56 10.01 -10.20
C ARG A 30 -1.49 10.74 -9.38
N ASN A 31 -1.89 11.84 -8.74
CA ASN A 31 -1.03 12.51 -7.77
C ASN A 31 -0.83 11.65 -6.53
N LEU A 32 0.38 11.63 -6.00
CA LEU A 32 0.71 10.98 -4.74
C LEU A 32 0.45 11.96 -3.57
N GLY A 33 -0.81 12.06 -3.16
CA GLY A 33 -1.22 13.07 -2.18
C GLY A 33 -0.84 14.47 -2.62
N THR A 34 -0.22 15.23 -1.71
CA THR A 34 0.29 16.58 -1.95
C THR A 34 1.80 16.66 -2.17
N THR A 35 2.46 15.52 -2.42
CA THR A 35 3.93 15.43 -2.59
C THR A 35 4.46 16.12 -3.85
N GLY A 36 3.59 16.39 -4.84
CA GLY A 36 3.98 16.83 -6.18
C GLY A 36 4.39 15.70 -7.13
N GLU A 37 4.53 14.48 -6.63
CA GLU A 37 4.83 13.29 -7.44
C GLU A 37 3.59 12.77 -8.16
N ARG A 38 3.81 12.25 -9.35
CA ARG A 38 2.78 11.61 -10.16
C ARG A 38 3.17 10.17 -10.47
N VAL A 39 2.30 9.23 -10.10
CA VAL A 39 2.58 7.79 -10.15
C VAL A 39 1.46 7.03 -10.86
N SER A 40 1.74 5.83 -11.36
CA SER A 40 0.70 4.95 -11.91
C SER A 40 -0.31 4.57 -10.82
N ALA A 41 -1.61 4.61 -11.17
CA ALA A 41 -2.69 4.21 -10.26
C ALA A 41 -2.66 2.72 -9.91
N LEU A 42 -1.95 1.90 -10.70
CA LEU A 42 -1.60 0.52 -10.40
C LEU A 42 -0.14 0.47 -9.97
N GLY A 43 0.12 -0.11 -8.78
CA GLY A 43 1.45 -0.40 -8.26
C GLY A 43 1.74 -1.89 -8.22
N LEU A 44 3.00 -2.28 -8.38
CA LEU A 44 3.43 -3.67 -8.28
C LEU A 44 3.83 -4.00 -6.84
N GLY A 45 3.15 -4.98 -6.23
CA GLY A 45 3.40 -5.45 -4.85
C GLY A 45 4.62 -6.35 -4.75
N GLY A 46 5.56 -5.99 -3.88
CA GLY A 46 6.86 -6.64 -3.75
C GLY A 46 6.82 -8.01 -3.09
N TYR A 47 5.86 -8.30 -2.19
CA TYR A 47 5.80 -9.62 -1.53
C TYR A 47 5.90 -10.77 -2.55
N HIS A 48 5.23 -10.64 -3.69
CA HIS A 48 5.18 -11.66 -4.73
C HIS A 48 6.48 -11.80 -5.54
N MET A 49 7.44 -10.90 -5.39
CA MET A 49 8.70 -10.94 -6.16
C MET A 49 9.65 -12.06 -5.72
N ALA A 50 9.47 -12.64 -4.54
CA ALA A 50 10.23 -13.80 -4.12
C ALA A 50 9.44 -15.13 -4.18
N VAL A 51 8.20 -15.10 -4.69
CA VAL A 51 7.35 -16.29 -4.89
C VAL A 51 7.75 -17.12 -6.11
N PRO A 52 8.05 -16.58 -7.31
CA PRO A 52 8.53 -17.37 -8.44
C PRO A 52 9.78 -18.15 -8.06
N ARG A 53 9.84 -19.43 -8.44
CA ARG A 53 10.99 -20.30 -8.16
C ARG A 53 12.26 -19.73 -8.75
N GLU A 54 12.19 -19.31 -10.03
CA GLU A 54 13.31 -18.74 -10.75
C GLU A 54 13.34 -17.21 -10.58
N GLU A 55 14.48 -16.70 -10.13
CA GLU A 55 14.70 -15.25 -9.96
C GLU A 55 14.49 -14.47 -11.26
N SER A 56 14.89 -15.06 -12.40
CA SER A 56 14.72 -14.46 -13.71
C SER A 56 13.26 -14.14 -14.05
N GLU A 57 12.32 -14.96 -13.56
CA GLU A 57 10.89 -14.70 -13.75
C GLU A 57 10.45 -13.46 -12.94
N SER A 58 10.91 -13.30 -11.72
CA SER A 58 10.63 -12.11 -10.93
C SER A 58 11.16 -10.84 -11.63
N ILE A 59 12.40 -10.90 -12.14
CA ILE A 59 13.01 -9.78 -12.88
C ILE A 59 12.19 -9.47 -14.14
N ARG A 60 11.74 -10.50 -14.86
CA ARG A 60 10.90 -10.37 -16.06
C ARG A 60 9.57 -9.68 -15.72
N ILE A 61 8.90 -10.09 -14.63
CA ILE A 61 7.64 -9.48 -14.19
C ILE A 61 7.84 -8.00 -13.87
N VAL A 62 8.85 -7.63 -13.07
CA VAL A 62 9.14 -6.24 -12.70
C VAL A 62 9.43 -5.39 -13.95
N ARG A 63 10.34 -5.84 -14.81
CA ARG A 63 10.71 -5.09 -16.01
C ARG A 63 9.54 -4.94 -16.97
N SER A 64 8.76 -6.01 -17.20
CA SER A 64 7.55 -5.94 -18.02
C SER A 64 6.51 -4.97 -17.45
N ALA A 65 6.34 -4.95 -16.13
CA ALA A 65 5.45 -4.00 -15.45
C ALA A 65 5.86 -2.55 -15.73
N VAL A 66 7.15 -2.25 -15.57
CA VAL A 66 7.70 -0.90 -15.81
C VAL A 66 7.62 -0.52 -17.30
N ASP A 67 7.94 -1.43 -18.21
CA ASP A 67 7.89 -1.18 -19.65
C ASP A 67 6.46 -0.88 -20.13
N ARG A 68 5.47 -1.43 -19.46
CA ARG A 68 4.04 -1.23 -19.72
C ARG A 68 3.43 -0.05 -18.95
N GLY A 69 4.23 0.72 -18.19
CA GLY A 69 3.82 1.99 -17.59
C GLY A 69 3.55 1.97 -16.09
N ILE A 70 3.76 0.86 -15.37
CA ILE A 70 3.79 0.90 -13.90
C ILE A 70 5.03 1.69 -13.47
N THR A 71 4.79 2.73 -12.65
CA THR A 71 5.86 3.54 -12.07
C THR A 71 5.98 3.39 -10.56
N PHE A 72 5.03 2.77 -9.88
CA PHE A 72 5.05 2.58 -8.42
C PHE A 72 5.40 1.13 -8.07
N LEU A 73 6.50 0.93 -7.36
CA LEU A 73 6.95 -0.38 -6.88
C LEU A 73 6.97 -0.40 -5.35
N ASP A 74 6.25 -1.37 -4.78
CA ASP A 74 6.18 -1.64 -3.33
C ASP A 74 7.15 -2.76 -2.95
N ASN A 75 7.78 -2.64 -1.77
CA ASN A 75 8.55 -3.71 -1.14
C ASN A 75 8.49 -3.61 0.39
N SER A 76 9.21 -4.51 1.09
CA SER A 76 9.45 -4.45 2.54
C SER A 76 10.73 -5.19 2.90
N TRP A 77 11.39 -4.71 3.94
CA TRP A 77 12.63 -5.28 4.49
C TRP A 77 12.49 -6.76 4.87
N ASP A 78 11.31 -7.15 5.40
CA ASP A 78 11.02 -8.49 5.90
C ASP A 78 10.51 -9.46 4.83
N TYR A 79 10.11 -9.01 3.65
CA TYR A 79 9.52 -9.89 2.65
C TYR A 79 10.48 -10.97 2.20
N HIS A 80 10.18 -12.24 2.58
CA HIS A 80 11.00 -13.41 2.30
C HIS A 80 12.45 -13.22 2.74
N ASP A 81 12.66 -12.75 3.97
CA ASP A 81 13.98 -12.51 4.58
C ASP A 81 14.87 -11.57 3.75
N GLY A 82 14.23 -10.62 3.05
CA GLY A 82 14.90 -9.66 2.15
C GLY A 82 15.07 -10.16 0.72
N GLY A 83 14.67 -11.38 0.41
CA GLY A 83 14.75 -11.94 -0.94
C GLY A 83 13.97 -11.13 -1.97
N SER A 84 12.84 -10.53 -1.57
CA SER A 84 12.07 -9.65 -2.43
C SER A 84 12.84 -8.37 -2.80
N GLU A 85 13.48 -7.69 -1.84
CA GLU A 85 14.30 -6.51 -2.11
C GLU A 85 15.52 -6.84 -3.00
N ILE A 86 16.16 -8.00 -2.78
CA ILE A 86 17.31 -8.44 -3.59
C ILE A 86 16.89 -8.62 -5.05
N ARG A 87 15.78 -9.31 -5.33
CA ARG A 87 15.29 -9.52 -6.70
C ARG A 87 14.83 -8.21 -7.34
N MET A 88 14.15 -7.34 -6.57
CA MET A 88 13.76 -6.01 -7.02
C MET A 88 14.99 -5.17 -7.40
N GLY A 89 16.03 -5.15 -6.57
CA GLY A 89 17.28 -4.44 -6.84
C GLY A 89 17.94 -4.88 -8.14
N LYS A 90 17.97 -6.19 -8.41
CA LYS A 90 18.47 -6.74 -9.69
C LYS A 90 17.62 -6.30 -10.89
N ALA A 91 16.30 -6.27 -10.73
CA ALA A 91 15.38 -5.83 -11.79
C ALA A 91 15.56 -4.34 -12.11
N LEU A 92 15.92 -3.52 -11.13
CA LEU A 92 16.07 -2.06 -11.27
C LEU A 92 17.38 -1.61 -11.92
N LYS A 93 18.29 -2.53 -12.26
CA LYS A 93 19.49 -2.23 -13.05
C LYS A 93 19.15 -1.71 -14.45
N ASP A 94 20.15 -1.36 -15.22
CA ASP A 94 20.06 -1.00 -16.64
C ASP A 94 19.09 0.18 -16.89
N GLY A 95 19.05 1.14 -15.95
CA GLY A 95 18.26 2.36 -16.07
C GLY A 95 16.81 2.26 -15.54
N TYR A 96 16.33 1.07 -15.17
CA TYR A 96 14.96 0.89 -14.66
C TYR A 96 14.67 1.70 -13.40
N ARG A 97 15.68 1.84 -12.46
CA ARG A 97 15.51 2.64 -11.23
C ARG A 97 15.02 4.07 -11.50
N LYS A 98 15.48 4.70 -12.58
CA LYS A 98 15.13 6.07 -12.94
C LYS A 98 13.68 6.23 -13.43
N ARG A 99 13.02 5.13 -13.75
CA ARG A 99 11.66 5.10 -14.32
C ARG A 99 10.58 4.86 -13.27
N VAL A 100 10.97 4.62 -12.01
CA VAL A 100 10.04 4.19 -10.96
C VAL A 100 10.14 5.03 -9.70
N PHE A 101 9.03 5.10 -8.99
CA PHE A 101 8.91 5.55 -7.62
C PHE A 101 8.99 4.28 -6.73
N LEU A 102 10.07 4.15 -6.00
CA LEU A 102 10.39 2.95 -5.23
C LEU A 102 10.03 3.13 -3.76
N MET A 103 9.19 2.25 -3.26
CA MET A 103 8.81 2.21 -1.85
C MET A 103 9.30 0.92 -1.19
N THR A 104 9.75 1.02 0.07
CA THR A 104 9.93 -0.12 0.97
C THR A 104 9.49 0.23 2.39
N LYS A 105 9.57 -0.73 3.30
CA LYS A 105 9.08 -0.63 4.68
C LYS A 105 10.13 -1.21 5.64
N TYR A 106 10.06 -0.81 6.92
CA TYR A 106 10.91 -1.34 7.98
C TYR A 106 10.09 -1.60 9.24
N ASN A 107 10.54 -2.54 10.07
CA ASN A 107 9.84 -3.03 11.26
C ASN A 107 10.43 -2.50 12.57
N GLY A 108 11.63 -1.91 12.55
CA GLY A 108 12.30 -1.39 13.73
C GLY A 108 11.48 -0.30 14.43
N ARG A 109 11.32 -0.42 15.77
CA ARG A 109 10.64 0.57 16.60
C ARG A 109 11.64 1.52 17.29
N THR A 110 12.91 1.09 17.38
CA THR A 110 14.00 1.92 17.92
C THR A 110 14.76 2.62 16.80
N ARG A 111 15.42 3.73 17.13
CA ARG A 111 16.30 4.45 16.21
C ARG A 111 17.38 3.54 15.62
N GLN A 112 18.00 2.69 16.46
CA GLN A 112 19.10 1.82 16.02
C GLN A 112 18.60 0.78 15.01
N MET A 113 17.50 0.09 15.32
CA MET A 113 16.98 -0.97 14.44
C MET A 113 16.41 -0.38 13.15
N ALA A 114 15.70 0.73 13.20
CA ALA A 114 15.18 1.40 12.01
C ALA A 114 16.32 1.84 11.09
N ALA A 115 17.39 2.45 11.62
CA ALA A 115 18.55 2.86 10.83
C ALA A 115 19.22 1.65 10.15
N LYS A 116 19.42 0.55 10.90
CA LYS A 116 19.98 -0.70 10.38
C LYS A 116 19.15 -1.25 9.22
N GLN A 117 17.84 -1.36 9.40
CA GLN A 117 16.94 -1.93 8.39
C GLN A 117 16.85 -1.03 7.13
N ILE A 118 16.87 0.30 7.28
CA ILE A 118 16.92 1.24 6.15
C ILE A 118 18.21 1.03 5.34
N ASP A 119 19.36 0.94 5.99
CA ASP A 119 20.64 0.73 5.32
C ASP A 119 20.73 -0.66 4.65
N GLU A 120 20.16 -1.68 5.27
CA GLU A 120 20.03 -3.01 4.66
C GLU A 120 19.13 -2.99 3.43
N SER A 121 17.98 -2.29 3.46
CA SER A 121 17.09 -2.12 2.32
C SER A 121 17.78 -1.42 1.14
N LEU A 122 18.50 -0.33 1.39
CA LEU A 122 19.29 0.36 0.35
C LEU A 122 20.30 -0.57 -0.31
N ARG A 123 21.00 -1.38 0.50
CA ARG A 123 22.00 -2.35 0.01
C ARG A 123 21.34 -3.47 -0.81
N ARG A 124 20.23 -4.06 -0.34
CA ARG A 124 19.50 -5.14 -1.02
C ARG A 124 18.87 -4.67 -2.33
N LEU A 125 18.24 -3.49 -2.31
CA LEU A 125 17.65 -2.83 -3.47
C LEU A 125 18.71 -2.26 -4.44
N GLN A 126 19.98 -2.16 -4.02
CA GLN A 126 21.10 -1.65 -4.81
C GLN A 126 20.84 -0.20 -5.29
N VAL A 127 20.32 0.64 -4.40
CA VAL A 127 19.98 2.04 -4.67
C VAL A 127 20.56 2.95 -3.61
N GLU A 128 20.81 4.21 -3.97
CA GLU A 128 21.27 5.24 -3.03
C GLU A 128 20.11 5.93 -2.32
N THR A 129 18.92 5.94 -2.95
CA THR A 129 17.73 6.62 -2.43
C THR A 129 16.49 5.76 -2.60
N ILE A 130 15.70 5.65 -1.53
CA ILE A 130 14.34 5.12 -1.51
C ILE A 130 13.39 6.32 -1.62
N ASP A 131 12.41 6.26 -2.54
CA ASP A 131 11.48 7.38 -2.70
C ASP A 131 10.52 7.48 -1.50
N LEU A 132 9.90 6.39 -1.06
CA LEU A 132 9.04 6.36 0.10
C LEU A 132 9.44 5.25 1.06
N ILE A 133 9.70 5.59 2.33
CA ILE A 133 9.88 4.61 3.41
C ILE A 133 8.66 4.60 4.31
N GLN A 134 8.20 3.42 4.74
CA GLN A 134 7.05 3.31 5.63
C GLN A 134 7.38 2.61 6.95
N PHE A 135 6.79 3.11 8.04
CA PHE A 135 6.67 2.37 9.29
C PHE A 135 5.76 1.15 9.05
N HIS A 136 6.31 -0.05 9.14
CA HIS A 136 5.60 -1.29 8.83
C HIS A 136 4.81 -1.82 10.03
N GLU A 137 3.70 -2.51 9.73
CA GLU A 137 2.91 -3.25 10.71
C GLU A 137 2.55 -2.45 11.96
N ASN A 138 1.92 -1.26 11.76
CA ASN A 138 1.22 -0.58 12.85
C ASN A 138 -0.03 -1.39 13.18
N ILE A 139 0.10 -2.33 14.09
CA ILE A 139 -0.93 -3.33 14.46
C ILE A 139 -1.34 -3.24 15.93
N ARG A 140 -0.59 -2.47 16.75
CA ARG A 140 -0.85 -2.27 18.18
C ARG A 140 -1.09 -0.80 18.47
N MET A 141 -1.92 -0.51 19.46
CA MET A 141 -2.24 0.87 19.86
C MET A 141 -1.04 1.64 20.41
N GLU A 142 -0.01 0.93 20.92
CA GLU A 142 1.24 1.51 21.40
C GLU A 142 2.30 1.74 20.30
N ASP A 143 2.16 1.14 19.11
CA ASP A 143 3.13 1.32 18.03
C ASP A 143 3.38 2.79 17.69
N PRO A 144 2.34 3.65 17.56
CA PRO A 144 2.54 5.07 17.31
C PRO A 144 3.40 5.77 18.38
N ASP A 145 3.13 5.50 19.63
CA ASP A 145 3.87 6.12 20.73
C ASP A 145 5.34 5.70 20.72
N ARG A 146 5.63 4.43 20.38
CA ARG A 146 7.00 3.91 20.25
C ARG A 146 7.77 4.56 19.11
N PHE A 147 7.13 4.82 17.97
CA PHE A 147 7.78 5.50 16.84
C PHE A 147 8.18 6.92 17.16
N PHE A 148 7.36 7.65 17.89
CA PHE A 148 7.56 9.06 18.22
C PHE A 148 8.32 9.30 19.54
N ALA A 149 8.58 8.24 20.32
CA ALA A 149 9.34 8.34 21.59
C ALA A 149 10.78 8.84 21.34
N PRO A 150 11.42 9.45 22.35
CA PRO A 150 12.87 9.68 22.32
C PRO A 150 13.63 8.38 22.08
N GLY A 151 14.55 8.38 21.11
CA GLY A 151 15.23 7.16 20.65
C GLY A 151 14.37 6.23 19.78
N GLY A 152 13.18 6.66 19.39
CA GLY A 152 12.26 5.95 18.52
C GLY A 152 12.66 5.99 17.04
N ALA A 153 11.96 5.22 16.24
CA ALA A 153 12.27 5.02 14.83
C ALA A 153 12.18 6.31 14.00
N LEU A 154 11.34 7.27 14.37
CA LEU A 154 11.22 8.56 13.65
C LEU A 154 12.54 9.29 13.55
N GLU A 155 13.39 9.26 14.61
CA GLU A 155 14.70 9.92 14.58
C GLU A 155 15.60 9.35 13.48
N ALA A 156 15.59 8.03 13.28
CA ALA A 156 16.36 7.38 12.22
C ALA A 156 15.87 7.78 10.82
N VAL A 157 14.55 7.80 10.63
CA VAL A 157 13.95 8.14 9.34
C VAL A 157 14.21 9.60 8.97
N LEU A 158 14.09 10.52 9.94
CA LEU A 158 14.43 11.94 9.73
C LEU A 158 15.92 12.14 9.42
N ALA A 159 16.80 11.38 10.08
CA ALA A 159 18.24 11.40 9.77
C ALA A 159 18.50 10.85 8.35
N ALA A 160 17.85 9.76 7.94
CA ALA A 160 17.94 9.21 6.60
C ALA A 160 17.40 10.19 5.54
N LYS A 161 16.31 10.88 5.81
CA LYS A 161 15.76 11.94 4.92
C LYS A 161 16.74 13.10 4.79
N LYS A 162 17.33 13.56 5.87
CA LYS A 162 18.37 14.62 5.86
C LYS A 162 19.62 14.21 5.08
N ALA A 163 19.96 12.93 5.12
CA ALA A 163 21.10 12.36 4.38
C ALA A 163 20.82 12.06 2.90
N GLY A 164 19.59 12.31 2.41
CA GLY A 164 19.19 12.03 1.02
C GLY A 164 18.93 10.54 0.73
N LYS A 165 18.95 9.67 1.74
CA LYS A 165 18.65 8.23 1.62
C LYS A 165 17.17 7.95 1.41
N VAL A 166 16.29 8.87 1.86
CA VAL A 166 14.83 8.75 1.82
C VAL A 166 14.24 10.09 1.41
N ARG A 167 13.21 10.09 0.54
CA ARG A 167 12.53 11.31 0.11
C ARG A 167 11.25 11.58 0.90
N TYR A 168 10.38 10.58 0.97
CA TYR A 168 9.05 10.67 1.58
C TYR A 168 8.89 9.64 2.71
N ILE A 169 7.99 9.95 3.65
CA ILE A 169 7.77 9.14 4.85
C ILE A 169 6.28 8.80 4.94
N GLY A 170 5.99 7.50 5.11
CA GLY A 170 4.63 7.01 5.31
C GLY A 170 4.54 5.97 6.42
N PHE A 171 3.36 5.39 6.56
CA PHE A 171 3.12 4.27 7.46
C PHE A 171 2.11 3.28 6.88
N THR A 172 2.12 2.06 7.40
CA THR A 172 1.21 1.00 6.99
C THR A 172 0.84 0.08 8.13
N GLY A 173 -0.30 -0.53 8.03
CA GLY A 173 -0.81 -1.57 8.89
C GLY A 173 -2.03 -2.23 8.23
N HIS A 174 -2.53 -3.29 8.84
CA HIS A 174 -3.63 -4.05 8.25
C HIS A 174 -4.66 -4.55 9.28
N LYS A 175 -4.38 -4.37 10.57
CA LYS A 175 -5.14 -4.99 11.66
C LYS A 175 -6.43 -4.27 11.99
N ASP A 176 -6.32 -2.98 12.29
CA ASP A 176 -7.45 -2.19 12.77
C ASP A 176 -7.33 -0.72 12.33
N PRO A 177 -8.39 -0.11 11.80
CA PRO A 177 -8.43 1.31 11.48
C PRO A 177 -8.10 2.23 12.67
N ALA A 178 -8.45 1.81 13.91
CA ALA A 178 -8.19 2.60 15.11
C ALA A 178 -6.69 2.86 15.32
N VAL A 179 -5.82 1.89 14.98
CA VAL A 179 -4.37 2.07 15.06
C VAL A 179 -3.89 3.12 14.07
N HIS A 180 -4.44 3.16 12.85
CA HIS A 180 -4.12 4.18 11.86
C HIS A 180 -4.57 5.58 12.31
N LEU A 181 -5.77 5.69 12.85
CA LEU A 181 -6.27 6.96 13.40
C LEU A 181 -5.39 7.43 14.57
N ARG A 182 -5.00 6.51 15.46
CA ARG A 182 -4.06 6.80 16.55
C ARG A 182 -2.71 7.28 16.02
N MET A 183 -2.17 6.67 14.95
CA MET A 183 -0.92 7.12 14.34
C MET A 183 -1.02 8.57 13.83
N LEU A 184 -2.13 8.92 13.18
CA LEU A 184 -2.36 10.29 12.70
C LEU A 184 -2.52 11.28 13.86
N ASP A 185 -3.16 10.87 14.97
CA ASP A 185 -3.33 11.72 16.15
C ASP A 185 -1.99 11.99 16.85
N VAL A 186 -1.17 10.95 17.04
CA VAL A 186 0.16 11.10 17.63
C VAL A 186 1.07 11.94 16.73
N ALA A 187 1.03 11.70 15.41
CA ALA A 187 1.78 12.52 14.46
C ALA A 187 1.43 14.00 14.57
N ALA A 188 0.12 14.33 14.66
CA ALA A 188 -0.34 15.70 14.83
C ALA A 188 0.15 16.33 16.15
N GLN A 189 0.17 15.58 17.26
CA GLN A 189 0.73 16.02 18.55
C GLN A 189 2.22 16.36 18.44
N HIS A 190 2.97 15.61 17.64
CA HIS A 190 4.39 15.85 17.36
C HIS A 190 4.62 16.84 16.22
N LYS A 191 3.57 17.49 15.67
CA LYS A 191 3.65 18.42 14.52
C LYS A 191 4.32 17.77 13.31
N PHE A 192 4.09 16.47 13.14
CA PHE A 192 4.62 15.67 12.05
C PHE A 192 3.49 15.33 11.05
N HIS A 193 3.80 15.39 9.76
CA HIS A 193 2.87 15.07 8.68
C HIS A 193 3.44 13.93 7.84
N PHE A 194 2.66 12.88 7.64
CA PHE A 194 3.01 11.78 6.75
C PHE A 194 2.71 12.14 5.29
N ASP A 195 3.57 11.68 4.37
CA ASP A 195 3.36 11.86 2.93
C ASP A 195 2.37 10.80 2.37
N ALA A 196 2.35 9.59 2.95
CA ALA A 196 1.51 8.49 2.49
C ALA A 196 1.06 7.56 3.61
N CYS A 197 -0.07 6.88 3.41
CA CYS A 197 -0.57 5.83 4.28
C CYS A 197 -1.08 4.63 3.47
N GLN A 198 -0.61 3.42 3.81
CA GLN A 198 -0.99 2.19 3.13
C GLN A 198 -1.86 1.31 4.03
N MET A 199 -2.97 0.79 3.48
CA MET A 199 -3.91 -0.06 4.19
C MET A 199 -4.67 -0.98 3.25
N PRO A 200 -5.29 -2.07 3.77
CA PRO A 200 -6.18 -2.91 2.96
C PRO A 200 -7.38 -2.11 2.45
N LEU A 201 -7.56 -2.11 1.14
CA LEU A 201 -8.73 -1.51 0.49
C LEU A 201 -9.27 -2.49 -0.55
N ASN A 202 -10.35 -3.19 -0.21
CA ASN A 202 -10.98 -4.22 -1.04
C ASN A 202 -12.49 -4.27 -0.82
N VAL A 203 -13.18 -5.09 -1.57
CA VAL A 203 -14.64 -5.20 -1.55
C VAL A 203 -15.22 -5.71 -0.21
N LEU A 204 -14.42 -6.40 0.63
CA LEU A 204 -14.83 -6.88 1.96
C LEU A 204 -14.62 -5.81 3.04
N ASP A 205 -13.57 -4.98 2.89
CA ASP A 205 -13.23 -3.90 3.84
C ASP A 205 -14.41 -2.97 4.11
N TYR A 206 -15.30 -2.81 3.14
CA TYR A 206 -16.50 -1.98 3.29
C TYR A 206 -17.33 -2.33 4.53
N HIS A 207 -17.38 -3.61 4.94
CA HIS A 207 -18.33 -4.11 5.93
C HIS A 207 -17.72 -4.38 7.31
N PHE A 208 -16.41 -4.65 7.39
CA PHE A 208 -15.79 -5.11 8.63
C PHE A 208 -14.51 -4.34 8.93
N ARG A 209 -14.47 -3.64 10.09
CA ARG A 209 -13.33 -2.80 10.51
C ARG A 209 -12.78 -1.99 9.32
N SER A 210 -13.67 -1.19 8.74
CA SER A 210 -13.44 -0.57 7.43
C SER A 210 -12.43 0.57 7.48
N PHE A 211 -11.30 0.39 6.81
CA PHE A 211 -10.34 1.45 6.54
C PHE A 211 -10.92 2.49 5.57
N THR A 212 -11.70 2.01 4.59
CA THR A 212 -12.39 2.89 3.63
C THR A 212 -13.28 3.91 4.33
N HIS A 213 -14.03 3.51 5.36
CA HIS A 213 -14.96 4.39 6.07
C HIS A 213 -14.28 5.27 7.13
N GLN A 214 -13.28 4.74 7.82
CA GLN A 214 -12.75 5.38 9.02
C GLN A 214 -11.48 6.18 8.75
N VAL A 215 -10.58 5.68 7.88
CA VAL A 215 -9.24 6.26 7.69
C VAL A 215 -9.17 7.10 6.42
N VAL A 216 -9.67 6.59 5.30
CA VAL A 216 -9.56 7.25 3.98
C VAL A 216 -10.08 8.70 3.98
N PRO A 217 -11.24 9.04 4.58
CA PRO A 217 -11.72 10.42 4.57
C PRO A 217 -10.75 11.41 5.25
N ARG A 218 -10.10 10.98 6.33
CA ARG A 218 -9.12 11.78 7.04
C ARG A 218 -7.85 12.00 6.20
N LEU A 219 -7.33 10.94 5.58
CA LEU A 219 -6.14 11.04 4.74
C LEU A 219 -6.35 12.01 3.57
N VAL A 220 -7.49 11.90 2.89
CA VAL A 220 -7.82 12.81 1.78
C VAL A 220 -7.94 14.25 2.26
N LYS A 221 -8.60 14.49 3.39
CA LYS A 221 -8.71 15.82 3.99
C LYS A 221 -7.34 16.43 4.34
N GLU A 222 -6.41 15.59 4.81
CA GLU A 222 -5.07 16.01 5.21
C GLU A 222 -4.06 16.01 4.04
N GLY A 223 -4.48 15.61 2.82
CA GLY A 223 -3.61 15.57 1.65
C GLY A 223 -2.56 14.44 1.66
N ILE A 224 -2.76 13.44 2.53
CA ILE A 224 -1.90 12.26 2.64
C ILE A 224 -2.27 11.25 1.53
N ALA A 225 -1.29 10.76 0.80
CA ALA A 225 -1.51 9.79 -0.28
C ALA A 225 -2.14 8.49 0.25
N VAL A 226 -3.25 8.07 -0.36
CA VAL A 226 -3.93 6.82 -0.02
C VAL A 226 -3.39 5.69 -0.88
N LEU A 227 -2.72 4.72 -0.26
CA LEU A 227 -2.17 3.53 -0.92
C LEU A 227 -3.01 2.32 -0.53
N GLY A 228 -3.77 1.79 -1.49
CA GLY A 228 -4.60 0.60 -1.27
C GLY A 228 -3.81 -0.67 -1.53
N MET A 229 -3.69 -1.55 -0.54
CA MET A 229 -3.10 -2.88 -0.69
C MET A 229 -4.14 -3.99 -0.51
N LYS A 230 -3.77 -5.22 -0.83
CA LYS A 230 -4.64 -6.41 -0.70
C LYS A 230 -6.00 -6.25 -1.40
N PRO A 231 -6.05 -5.76 -2.67
CA PRO A 231 -7.32 -5.52 -3.36
C PRO A 231 -8.17 -6.79 -3.53
N LEU A 232 -7.55 -7.98 -3.52
CA LEU A 232 -8.21 -9.28 -3.57
C LEU A 232 -8.29 -9.97 -2.20
N ALA A 233 -8.04 -9.26 -1.08
CA ALA A 233 -7.96 -9.83 0.27
C ALA A 233 -7.09 -11.11 0.30
N ILE A 234 -5.87 -11.06 -0.27
CA ILE A 234 -4.92 -12.20 -0.43
C ILE A 234 -5.51 -13.40 -1.19
N GLY A 235 -6.45 -13.15 -2.11
CA GLY A 235 -7.16 -14.18 -2.88
C GLY A 235 -8.42 -14.71 -2.20
N ASN A 236 -8.73 -14.30 -0.98
CA ASN A 236 -9.89 -14.82 -0.25
C ASN A 236 -11.23 -14.32 -0.82
N VAL A 237 -11.28 -13.16 -1.47
CA VAL A 237 -12.47 -12.72 -2.21
C VAL A 237 -12.87 -13.74 -3.27
N LEU A 238 -11.87 -14.34 -3.96
CA LEU A 238 -12.09 -15.34 -5.00
C LEU A 238 -12.56 -16.67 -4.40
N LYS A 239 -11.99 -17.07 -3.24
CA LYS A 239 -12.43 -18.27 -2.50
C LYS A 239 -13.88 -18.14 -2.02
N ALA A 240 -14.28 -16.92 -1.64
CA ALA A 240 -15.67 -16.63 -1.25
C ALA A 240 -16.62 -16.60 -2.46
N GLY A 241 -16.13 -16.53 -3.68
CA GLY A 241 -16.92 -16.50 -4.91
C GLY A 241 -17.76 -15.22 -5.09
N VAL A 242 -17.41 -14.13 -4.36
CA VAL A 242 -18.25 -12.92 -4.31
C VAL A 242 -17.84 -11.83 -5.29
N ALA A 243 -16.64 -11.89 -5.86
CA ALA A 243 -16.21 -10.97 -6.91
C ALA A 243 -15.08 -11.58 -7.75
N THR A 244 -14.97 -11.13 -9.00
CA THR A 244 -13.86 -11.46 -9.91
C THR A 244 -12.64 -10.59 -9.62
N PRO A 245 -11.41 -10.97 -10.07
CA PRO A 245 -10.21 -10.14 -9.92
C PRO A 245 -10.38 -8.74 -10.52
N ILE A 246 -11.03 -8.64 -11.69
CA ILE A 246 -11.27 -7.36 -12.37
C ILE A 246 -12.22 -6.47 -11.53
N GLU A 247 -13.31 -7.03 -11.00
CA GLU A 247 -14.22 -6.28 -10.12
C GLU A 247 -13.50 -5.79 -8.85
N CYS A 248 -12.65 -6.62 -8.24
CA CYS A 248 -11.87 -6.22 -7.06
C CYS A 248 -10.93 -5.04 -7.36
N LEU A 249 -10.22 -5.09 -8.49
CA LEU A 249 -9.32 -4.02 -8.90
C LEU A 249 -10.10 -2.77 -9.32
N HIS A 250 -11.22 -2.91 -10.03
CA HIS A 250 -12.09 -1.78 -10.36
C HIS A 250 -12.65 -1.11 -9.11
N TYR A 251 -13.08 -1.89 -8.10
CA TYR A 251 -13.52 -1.34 -6.82
C TYR A 251 -12.41 -0.52 -6.15
N ALA A 252 -11.20 -1.09 -6.00
CA ALA A 252 -10.08 -0.41 -5.36
C ALA A 252 -9.63 0.84 -6.14
N LEU A 253 -9.60 0.78 -7.49
CA LEU A 253 -9.32 1.93 -8.35
C LEU A 253 -10.42 3.00 -8.29
N ASN A 254 -11.65 2.63 -7.95
CA ASN A 254 -12.76 3.58 -7.80
C ASN A 254 -12.70 4.38 -6.50
N LEU A 255 -11.98 3.91 -5.49
CA LEU A 255 -11.73 4.66 -4.26
C LEU A 255 -10.75 5.84 -4.53
N PRO A 256 -10.68 6.85 -3.66
CA PRO A 256 -9.77 7.98 -3.81
C PRO A 256 -8.31 7.58 -3.48
N THR A 257 -7.85 6.50 -4.12
CA THR A 257 -6.48 6.00 -3.99
C THR A 257 -5.53 6.73 -4.92
N SER A 258 -4.33 7.05 -4.44
CA SER A 258 -3.22 7.44 -5.32
C SER A 258 -2.70 6.21 -6.09
N VAL A 259 -2.59 5.07 -5.40
CA VAL A 259 -2.10 3.80 -5.96
C VAL A 259 -2.90 2.63 -5.41
N VAL A 260 -3.24 1.67 -6.26
CA VAL A 260 -3.70 0.32 -5.88
C VAL A 260 -2.55 -0.65 -6.09
N ILE A 261 -2.02 -1.20 -5.01
CA ILE A 261 -0.87 -2.11 -5.01
C ILE A 261 -1.37 -3.54 -5.18
N ASN A 262 -1.06 -4.14 -6.32
CA ASN A 262 -1.44 -5.50 -6.67
C ASN A 262 -0.22 -6.43 -6.73
N GLY A 263 -0.31 -7.59 -6.12
CA GLY A 263 0.71 -8.63 -6.20
C GLY A 263 0.58 -9.45 -7.48
N CYS A 264 1.70 -9.67 -8.16
CA CYS A 264 1.76 -10.48 -9.38
C CYS A 264 2.94 -11.44 -9.27
N ASP A 265 2.69 -12.73 -9.18
CA ASP A 265 3.68 -13.82 -9.12
C ASP A 265 3.88 -14.53 -10.47
N SER A 266 3.15 -14.10 -11.50
CA SER A 266 3.24 -14.60 -12.86
C SER A 266 2.90 -13.50 -13.88
N MET A 267 3.30 -13.71 -15.13
CA MET A 267 2.93 -12.81 -16.23
C MET A 267 1.42 -12.79 -16.46
N GLU A 268 0.73 -13.92 -16.26
CA GLU A 268 -0.73 -14.00 -16.34
C GLU A 268 -1.41 -13.05 -15.35
N ARG A 269 -0.94 -13.02 -14.08
CA ARG A 269 -1.45 -12.10 -13.06
C ARG A 269 -1.13 -10.64 -13.38
N LEU A 270 0.03 -10.40 -13.96
CA LEU A 270 0.38 -9.08 -14.44
C LEU A 270 -0.54 -8.63 -15.59
N ASP A 271 -0.80 -9.50 -16.57
CA ASP A 271 -1.70 -9.23 -17.68
C ASP A 271 -3.13 -8.94 -17.20
N GLN A 272 -3.63 -9.72 -16.23
CA GLN A 272 -4.93 -9.49 -15.61
C GLN A 272 -5.00 -8.12 -14.91
N ALA A 273 -3.93 -7.70 -14.23
CA ALA A 273 -3.88 -6.39 -13.58
C ALA A 273 -3.90 -5.24 -14.60
N PHE A 274 -3.18 -5.37 -15.71
CA PHE A 274 -3.24 -4.40 -16.82
C PHE A 274 -4.60 -4.36 -17.50
N GLU A 275 -5.24 -5.53 -17.69
CA GLU A 275 -6.60 -5.60 -18.23
C GLU A 275 -7.59 -4.84 -17.33
N ALA A 276 -7.46 -4.97 -16.01
CA ALA A 276 -8.28 -4.21 -15.07
C ALA A 276 -8.10 -2.69 -15.26
N VAL A 277 -6.87 -2.19 -15.42
CA VAL A 277 -6.63 -0.76 -15.66
C VAL A 277 -7.19 -0.32 -17.01
N ARG A 278 -6.96 -1.09 -18.05
CA ARG A 278 -7.41 -0.78 -19.43
C ARG A 278 -8.92 -0.71 -19.55
N THR A 279 -9.63 -1.59 -18.83
CA THR A 279 -11.10 -1.67 -18.85
C THR A 279 -11.77 -0.84 -17.77
N PHE A 280 -10.99 -0.23 -16.87
CA PHE A 280 -11.53 0.57 -15.78
C PHE A 280 -12.35 1.74 -16.28
N LYS A 281 -13.57 1.80 -15.76
CA LYS A 281 -14.44 2.99 -15.84
C LYS A 281 -14.93 3.29 -14.44
N PRO A 282 -15.05 4.56 -14.06
CA PRO A 282 -15.61 4.93 -12.78
C PRO A 282 -16.96 4.25 -12.56
N LEU A 283 -17.10 3.56 -11.44
CA LEU A 283 -18.33 2.88 -11.07
C LEU A 283 -19.44 3.90 -10.79
N SER A 284 -20.63 3.64 -11.30
CA SER A 284 -21.83 4.36 -10.87
C SER A 284 -22.19 3.98 -9.43
N GLU A 285 -22.99 4.81 -8.77
CA GLU A 285 -23.53 4.52 -7.43
C GLU A 285 -24.23 3.15 -7.39
N ALA A 286 -25.06 2.85 -8.40
CA ALA A 286 -25.78 1.58 -8.50
C ALA A 286 -24.81 0.38 -8.62
N GLN A 287 -23.74 0.50 -9.40
CA GLN A 287 -22.71 -0.54 -9.52
C GLN A 287 -21.96 -0.76 -8.21
N LEU A 288 -21.58 0.33 -7.53
CA LEU A 288 -20.93 0.26 -6.23
C LEU A 288 -21.83 -0.44 -5.20
N GLN A 289 -23.10 -0.05 -5.12
CA GLN A 289 -24.08 -0.68 -4.21
C GLN A 289 -24.29 -2.16 -4.53
N ALA A 290 -24.28 -2.54 -5.81
CA ALA A 290 -24.40 -3.95 -6.20
C ALA A 290 -23.21 -4.78 -5.71
N ILE A 291 -21.97 -4.26 -5.83
CA ILE A 291 -20.75 -4.91 -5.30
C ILE A 291 -20.86 -5.02 -3.78
N VAL A 292 -21.19 -3.94 -3.10
CA VAL A 292 -21.33 -3.90 -1.64
C VAL A 292 -22.41 -4.89 -1.16
N ALA A 293 -23.54 -4.99 -1.84
CA ALA A 293 -24.61 -5.91 -1.46
C ALA A 293 -24.17 -7.38 -1.57
N LYS A 294 -23.53 -7.76 -2.69
CA LYS A 294 -23.11 -9.17 -2.90
C LYS A 294 -21.94 -9.62 -2.02
N THR A 295 -21.14 -8.69 -1.49
CA THR A 295 -19.99 -9.02 -0.64
C THR A 295 -20.31 -9.03 0.86
N ARG A 296 -21.50 -8.58 1.25
CA ARG A 296 -21.88 -8.35 2.64
C ARG A 296 -21.73 -9.60 3.52
N ASP A 297 -22.36 -10.69 3.14
CA ASP A 297 -22.41 -11.90 3.99
C ASP A 297 -21.02 -12.51 4.19
N ALA A 298 -20.17 -12.49 3.15
CA ALA A 298 -18.79 -12.95 3.25
C ALA A 298 -17.93 -12.05 4.14
N ALA A 299 -18.24 -10.77 4.24
CA ALA A 299 -17.41 -9.78 4.93
C ALA A 299 -17.71 -9.61 6.42
N MET A 300 -18.97 -9.86 6.85
CA MET A 300 -19.47 -9.49 8.19
C MET A 300 -18.68 -10.03 9.38
N THR A 301 -18.03 -11.18 9.23
CA THR A 301 -17.26 -11.82 10.32
C THR A 301 -15.76 -11.55 10.24
N GLY A 302 -15.28 -10.97 9.13
CA GLY A 302 -13.85 -10.79 8.86
C GLY A 302 -13.08 -12.07 8.54
N ASN A 303 -13.74 -13.22 8.41
CA ASN A 303 -13.09 -14.52 8.16
C ASN A 303 -12.31 -14.56 6.84
N PHE A 304 -12.73 -13.80 5.85
CA PHE A 304 -12.03 -13.67 4.56
C PHE A 304 -10.97 -12.56 4.55
N GLU A 305 -10.80 -11.86 5.68
CA GLU A 305 -9.72 -10.90 5.93
C GLU A 305 -8.90 -11.30 7.16
N PRO A 306 -8.24 -12.48 7.16
CA PRO A 306 -7.53 -13.02 8.33
C PRO A 306 -6.41 -12.10 8.84
N PHE A 307 -5.89 -11.22 8.01
CA PHE A 307 -4.96 -10.18 8.43
C PHE A 307 -5.57 -9.15 9.39
N LYS A 308 -6.91 -9.03 9.48
CA LYS A 308 -7.62 -8.23 10.50
C LYS A 308 -7.93 -9.02 11.77
N THR A 309 -8.12 -10.35 11.67
CA THR A 309 -8.73 -11.16 12.72
C THR A 309 -7.78 -12.14 13.40
N THR A 310 -6.63 -12.44 12.79
CA THR A 310 -5.62 -13.38 13.33
C THR A 310 -4.24 -12.70 13.38
N ASP A 311 -3.28 -13.30 14.05
CA ASP A 311 -1.88 -12.86 14.11
C ASP A 311 -0.98 -13.53 13.03
N GLN A 312 -1.57 -14.36 12.18
CA GLN A 312 -0.85 -15.08 11.13
C GLN A 312 -0.08 -14.17 10.16
N PHE A 313 -0.53 -12.91 10.03
CA PHE A 313 0.07 -11.92 9.13
C PHE A 313 0.84 -10.83 9.87
N ASP A 314 1.04 -11.00 11.17
CA ASP A 314 1.69 -10.04 12.06
C ASP A 314 3.17 -10.45 12.25
N GLY A 315 4.04 -10.15 11.27
CA GLY A 315 5.45 -10.54 11.31
C GLY A 315 6.16 -10.00 12.56
N THR A 316 5.86 -8.78 12.98
CA THR A 316 6.44 -8.19 14.21
C THR A 316 5.91 -8.83 15.51
N ALA A 317 4.83 -9.60 15.48
CA ALA A 317 4.39 -10.42 16.61
C ALA A 317 5.12 -11.76 16.64
N GLN A 318 5.40 -12.33 15.45
CA GLN A 318 6.13 -13.60 15.31
C GLN A 318 7.65 -13.39 15.51
N HIS A 319 8.17 -12.22 15.16
CA HIS A 319 9.57 -11.83 15.22
C HIS A 319 9.76 -10.53 16.00
N PRO A 320 9.53 -10.53 17.34
CA PRO A 320 9.64 -9.32 18.16
C PRO A 320 11.06 -8.71 18.14
N GLU A 321 12.08 -9.49 17.85
CA GLU A 321 13.47 -9.04 17.68
C GLU A 321 13.65 -8.05 16.51
N TRP A 322 12.76 -8.03 15.55
CA TRP A 322 12.81 -7.06 14.43
C TRP A 322 12.52 -5.63 14.89
N MET A 323 11.88 -5.48 16.05
CA MET A 323 11.47 -4.18 16.59
C MET A 323 12.51 -3.54 17.50
N ALA A 324 13.42 -4.35 18.09
CA ALA A 324 14.31 -3.95 19.17
C ALA A 324 15.53 -3.16 18.71
#